data_d0565bd932dd5e13370d10c863851d1d
#
_entry.id   d0565bd932dd5e13370d10c863851d1d
#
_cell.length_a   1.000
_cell.length_b   1.000
_cell.length_c   1.000
_cell.angle_alpha   90.00
_cell.angle_beta   90.00
_cell.angle_gamma   90.00
#
_symmetry.space_group_name_H-M   'P 1'
#
loop_
_entity.id
_entity.type
_entity.pdbx_description
1 polymer ?
#
loop_
_entity_poly.entity_id
_entity_poly.type
_entity_poly.pdbx_seq_one_letter_code
_entity_poly.pdbx_strand_id
1 'polypeptide(L)'
;HRDLHSFPTRRSSDLREAVIRQQDCTGCGTCEDLCRYDAIVRDKTGSGRDTFRVDPVSCEGCGVCAHFCPEQAIDFPDRSCGHWMVSQTRCGPMVHARLGIAAENSGKLVSMVRSEARRIAEEQGHSLIIVDGPPGIGCPVIASLGGATQVLVVTEPTVSGEHDLERVLALARHFGVPAVICVNKWDLNPAMTERIEKHAMGAGARLAGRIRYDPGVTRAQIRELTVVETDTDSAGDIRQVWENLTPSGG
;
A
#
# COMPACT_ATOMS: atom_id res chain seq x y z
N HIS A 1 5.40 2.82 22.57
CA HIS A 1 5.71 1.55 21.90
C HIS A 1 5.92 0.43 22.92
N ARG A 2 4.84 -0.14 23.43
CA ARG A 2 4.91 -1.38 24.19
C ARG A 2 4.25 -2.46 23.35
N ASP A 3 5.01 -3.55 23.23
CA ASP A 3 4.63 -4.81 22.57
C ASP A 3 4.57 -4.77 21.03
N LEU A 4 5.75 -4.57 20.46
CA LEU A 4 6.05 -5.02 19.12
C LEU A 4 6.13 -6.55 19.12
N HIS A 5 5.03 -7.23 18.92
CA HIS A 5 5.08 -8.63 18.54
C HIS A 5 5.52 -8.69 17.08
N SER A 6 6.84 -8.77 16.86
CA SER A 6 7.38 -9.11 15.57
C SER A 6 7.10 -10.59 15.32
N PHE A 7 6.00 -10.90 14.67
CA PHE A 7 5.84 -12.22 14.08
C PHE A 7 6.68 -12.25 12.79
N PRO A 8 7.51 -13.29 12.61
CA PRO A 8 8.18 -13.47 11.34
C PRO A 8 7.09 -13.54 10.27
N THR A 9 7.19 -12.69 9.27
CA THR A 9 6.30 -12.68 8.11
C THR A 9 6.27 -14.06 7.51
N ARG A 10 5.20 -14.80 7.75
CA ARG A 10 4.93 -15.97 6.95
C ARG A 10 4.56 -15.47 5.56
N ARG A 11 5.58 -15.51 4.70
CA ARG A 11 5.53 -15.73 3.26
C ARG A 11 4.44 -14.99 2.50
N SER A 12 4.77 -13.92 1.86
CA SER A 12 4.31 -13.81 0.50
C SER A 12 5.08 -14.89 -0.27
N SER A 13 4.47 -16.03 -0.56
CA SER A 13 5.08 -17.17 -1.24
C SER A 13 5.45 -16.87 -2.70
N ASP A 14 5.29 -15.64 -3.12
CA ASP A 14 5.47 -15.20 -4.48
C ASP A 14 6.70 -14.28 -4.65
N LEU A 15 7.38 -13.94 -3.56
CA LEU A 15 8.61 -13.19 -3.61
C LEU A 15 9.76 -14.10 -3.16
N ARG A 16 10.45 -14.64 -4.14
CA ARG A 16 11.71 -15.36 -3.98
C ARG A 16 12.81 -14.51 -4.55
N GLU A 17 14.00 -14.75 -4.11
CA GLU A 17 15.19 -14.08 -4.62
C GLU A 17 16.20 -15.12 -5.05
N ALA A 18 16.77 -14.94 -6.24
CA ALA A 18 17.85 -15.80 -6.68
C ALA A 18 19.13 -15.47 -5.90
N VAL A 19 19.80 -16.50 -5.41
CA VAL A 19 21.08 -16.38 -4.69
C VAL A 19 22.10 -17.29 -5.36
N ILE A 20 23.15 -16.71 -5.93
CA ILE A 20 24.19 -17.45 -6.64
C ILE A 20 25.22 -17.94 -5.63
N ARG A 21 25.38 -19.27 -5.50
CA ARG A 21 26.46 -19.89 -4.72
C ARG A 21 27.77 -19.75 -5.48
N GLN A 22 28.64 -18.88 -5.02
CA GLN A 22 29.89 -18.52 -5.70
C GLN A 22 30.84 -19.69 -5.87
N GLN A 23 30.84 -20.64 -4.91
CA GLN A 23 31.67 -21.85 -4.97
C GLN A 23 31.26 -22.80 -6.10
N ASP A 24 29.97 -22.81 -6.47
CA ASP A 24 29.40 -23.72 -7.46
C ASP A 24 29.26 -23.06 -8.85
N CYS A 25 29.44 -21.75 -8.91
CA CYS A 25 29.26 -20.95 -10.14
C CYS A 25 30.49 -21.12 -11.03
N THR A 26 30.29 -21.59 -12.28
CA THR A 26 31.39 -21.74 -13.29
C THR A 26 31.62 -20.44 -14.09
N GLY A 27 30.81 -19.42 -13.93
CA GLY A 27 30.92 -18.14 -14.66
C GLY A 27 30.43 -18.22 -16.10
N CYS A 28 29.54 -19.14 -16.45
CA CYS A 28 29.08 -19.38 -17.83
C CYS A 28 28.24 -18.25 -18.43
N GLY A 29 27.66 -17.33 -17.62
CA GLY A 29 26.89 -16.18 -18.09
C GLY A 29 25.43 -16.48 -18.44
N THR A 30 24.98 -17.71 -18.50
CA THR A 30 23.61 -18.09 -18.90
C THR A 30 22.54 -17.35 -18.08
N CYS A 31 22.76 -17.15 -16.78
CA CYS A 31 21.81 -16.44 -15.92
C CYS A 31 21.69 -14.94 -16.26
N GLU A 32 22.81 -14.30 -16.66
CA GLU A 32 22.84 -12.90 -17.10
C GLU A 32 22.06 -12.74 -18.42
N ASP A 33 22.34 -13.62 -19.40
CA ASP A 33 21.70 -13.57 -20.74
C ASP A 33 20.18 -13.78 -20.70
N LEU A 34 19.69 -14.56 -19.72
CA LEU A 34 18.26 -14.88 -19.56
C LEU A 34 17.50 -13.92 -18.66
N CYS A 35 18.19 -13.03 -17.94
CA CYS A 35 17.54 -12.11 -17.00
C CYS A 35 16.87 -10.95 -17.75
N ARG A 36 15.54 -10.91 -17.77
CA ARG A 36 14.76 -9.83 -18.39
C ARG A 36 14.74 -8.53 -17.58
N TYR A 37 15.23 -8.58 -16.35
CA TYR A 37 15.17 -7.49 -15.38
C TYR A 37 16.55 -6.89 -15.10
N ASP A 38 17.56 -7.31 -15.84
CA ASP A 38 18.96 -6.88 -15.68
C ASP A 38 19.48 -7.02 -14.22
N ALA A 39 18.89 -7.98 -13.48
CA ALA A 39 19.18 -8.21 -12.08
C ALA A 39 20.44 -9.03 -11.82
N ILE A 40 21.07 -9.61 -12.85
CA ILE A 40 22.32 -10.37 -12.73
C ILE A 40 23.47 -9.48 -13.14
N VAL A 41 24.36 -9.24 -12.20
CA VAL A 41 25.53 -8.37 -12.39
C VAL A 41 26.79 -9.19 -12.38
N ARG A 42 27.61 -9.02 -13.40
CA ARG A 42 28.93 -9.65 -13.50
C ARG A 42 29.89 -8.98 -12.53
N ASP A 43 30.51 -9.78 -11.67
CA ASP A 43 31.48 -9.34 -10.69
C ASP A 43 32.88 -9.71 -11.18
N LYS A 44 33.68 -8.72 -11.52
CA LYS A 44 35.05 -8.91 -11.97
C LYS A 44 35.96 -9.00 -10.73
N THR A 45 35.96 -10.16 -10.08
CA THR A 45 36.95 -10.44 -9.06
C THR A 45 38.31 -10.70 -9.73
N GLY A 46 39.37 -10.10 -9.22
CA GLY A 46 40.73 -10.15 -9.80
C GLY A 46 41.38 -11.53 -9.86
N SER A 47 40.60 -12.61 -9.68
CA SER A 47 41.03 -14.02 -9.72
C SER A 47 40.97 -14.65 -11.13
N GLY A 48 40.64 -13.87 -12.17
CA GLY A 48 40.57 -14.35 -13.56
C GLY A 48 39.34 -15.20 -13.91
N ARG A 49 38.42 -15.42 -12.97
CA ARG A 49 37.17 -16.15 -13.19
C ARG A 49 36.02 -15.13 -13.10
N ASP A 50 35.16 -15.07 -14.10
CA ASP A 50 33.95 -14.27 -14.04
C ASP A 50 33.03 -14.91 -13.00
N THR A 51 32.50 -14.11 -12.10
CA THR A 51 31.44 -14.48 -11.16
C THR A 51 30.24 -13.57 -11.33
N PHE A 52 29.09 -14.02 -10.88
CA PHE A 52 27.86 -13.27 -10.99
C PHE A 52 27.23 -13.09 -9.62
N ARG A 53 26.55 -11.97 -9.42
CA ARG A 53 25.73 -11.73 -8.22
C ARG A 53 24.35 -11.25 -8.65
N VAL A 54 23.38 -11.47 -7.82
CA VAL A 54 22.02 -10.95 -8.01
C VAL A 54 21.94 -9.57 -7.36
N ASP A 55 21.39 -8.60 -8.08
CA ASP A 55 20.94 -7.36 -7.48
C ASP A 55 19.54 -7.57 -6.89
N PRO A 56 19.41 -7.54 -5.56
CA PRO A 56 18.13 -7.81 -4.90
C PRO A 56 17.05 -6.75 -5.18
N VAL A 57 17.45 -5.55 -5.62
CA VAL A 57 16.50 -4.47 -5.96
C VAL A 57 15.83 -4.74 -7.30
N SER A 58 16.61 -5.22 -8.27
CA SER A 58 16.14 -5.49 -9.64
C SER A 58 15.55 -6.90 -9.81
N CYS A 59 15.73 -7.79 -8.82
CA CYS A 59 15.29 -9.19 -8.93
C CYS A 59 13.78 -9.33 -8.67
N GLU A 60 13.02 -9.65 -9.71
CA GLU A 60 11.57 -9.87 -9.66
C GLU A 60 11.17 -11.30 -9.23
N GLY A 61 12.12 -12.14 -8.86
CA GLY A 61 11.82 -13.49 -8.34
C GLY A 61 11.15 -14.42 -9.34
N CYS A 62 11.43 -14.29 -10.64
CA CYS A 62 10.81 -15.12 -11.68
C CYS A 62 11.38 -16.56 -11.76
N GLY A 63 12.54 -16.82 -11.18
CA GLY A 63 13.17 -18.16 -11.11
C GLY A 63 13.81 -18.68 -12.38
N VAL A 64 13.76 -17.93 -13.49
CA VAL A 64 14.32 -18.35 -14.79
C VAL A 64 15.81 -18.70 -14.68
N CYS A 65 16.58 -17.83 -14.05
CA CYS A 65 18.03 -18.04 -13.85
C CYS A 65 18.33 -19.32 -13.05
N ALA A 66 17.55 -19.62 -12.01
CA ALA A 66 17.72 -20.83 -11.20
C ALA A 66 17.35 -22.09 -11.99
N HIS A 67 16.28 -22.04 -12.80
CA HIS A 67 15.81 -23.17 -13.59
C HIS A 67 16.80 -23.56 -14.71
N PHE A 68 17.43 -22.58 -15.36
CA PHE A 68 18.32 -22.83 -16.49
C PHE A 68 19.81 -22.83 -16.12
N CYS A 69 20.16 -22.73 -14.85
CA CYS A 69 21.57 -22.83 -14.44
C CYS A 69 22.10 -24.25 -14.67
N PRO A 70 23.09 -24.47 -15.57
CA PRO A 70 23.60 -25.81 -15.87
C PRO A 70 24.27 -26.49 -14.65
N GLU A 71 24.84 -25.68 -13.77
CA GLU A 71 25.53 -26.17 -12.56
C GLU A 71 24.59 -26.20 -11.35
N GLN A 72 23.32 -25.83 -11.50
CA GLN A 72 22.38 -25.69 -10.39
C GLN A 72 22.94 -24.85 -9.22
N ALA A 73 23.75 -23.86 -9.56
CA ALA A 73 24.48 -23.02 -8.60
C ALA A 73 23.63 -21.87 -8.04
N ILE A 74 22.33 -21.81 -8.34
CA ILE A 74 21.44 -20.73 -7.95
C ILE A 74 20.34 -21.26 -7.05
N ASP A 75 20.40 -20.87 -5.78
CA ASP A 75 19.31 -21.09 -4.83
C ASP A 75 18.20 -20.08 -5.07
N PHE A 76 16.98 -20.46 -4.67
CA PHE A 76 15.81 -19.61 -4.86
C PHE A 76 14.95 -19.58 -3.59
N PRO A 77 15.51 -19.06 -2.48
CA PRO A 77 14.81 -18.99 -1.20
C PRO A 77 13.68 -17.98 -1.18
N ASP A 78 12.76 -18.15 -0.24
CA ASP A 78 11.76 -17.15 0.07
C ASP A 78 12.44 -15.87 0.59
N ARG A 79 12.02 -14.71 0.05
CA ARG A 79 12.51 -13.41 0.47
C ARG A 79 11.60 -12.82 1.55
N SER A 80 12.18 -12.30 2.62
CA SER A 80 11.44 -11.49 3.59
C SER A 80 11.34 -10.05 3.08
N CYS A 81 10.14 -9.63 2.71
CA CYS A 81 9.89 -8.29 2.15
C CYS A 81 9.52 -7.25 3.21
N GLY A 82 9.40 -7.64 4.46
CA GLY A 82 9.02 -6.74 5.54
C GLY A 82 8.44 -7.46 6.75
N HIS A 83 7.96 -6.69 7.69
CA HIS A 83 7.35 -7.18 8.92
C HIS A 83 5.97 -6.55 9.08
N TRP A 84 4.99 -7.32 9.51
CA TRP A 84 3.73 -6.77 9.98
C TRP A 84 3.66 -6.85 11.51
N MET A 85 2.90 -5.94 12.11
CA MET A 85 2.89 -5.71 13.54
C MET A 85 1.49 -5.35 14.02
N VAL A 86 1.21 -5.63 15.29
CA VAL A 86 0.06 -5.11 16.00
C VAL A 86 0.57 -4.14 17.07
N SER A 87 0.11 -2.90 17.02
CA SER A 87 0.47 -1.87 18.01
C SER A 87 -0.77 -1.40 18.75
N GLN A 88 -0.64 -1.20 20.06
CA GLN A 88 -1.65 -0.49 20.82
C GLN A 88 -1.41 1.01 20.70
N THR A 89 -2.43 1.71 20.25
CA THR A 89 -2.39 3.17 20.13
C THR A 89 -3.41 3.81 21.07
N ARG A 90 -3.34 5.12 21.25
CA ARG A 90 -4.33 5.87 22.02
C ARG A 90 -5.75 5.81 21.42
N CYS A 91 -5.87 5.47 20.12
CA CYS A 91 -7.14 5.34 19.40
C CYS A 91 -7.61 3.89 19.23
N GLY A 92 -6.89 2.92 19.80
CA GLY A 92 -7.19 1.50 19.69
C GLY A 92 -6.08 0.68 19.01
N PRO A 93 -6.30 -0.61 18.75
CA PRO A 93 -5.33 -1.47 18.12
C PRO A 93 -5.11 -1.07 16.66
N MET A 94 -3.86 -1.11 16.20
CA MET A 94 -3.46 -0.85 14.84
C MET A 94 -2.65 -2.02 14.28
N VAL A 95 -3.15 -2.64 13.23
CA VAL A 95 -2.40 -3.64 12.46
C VAL A 95 -1.75 -2.94 11.28
N HIS A 96 -0.45 -3.03 11.19
CA HIS A 96 0.31 -2.34 10.16
C HIS A 96 1.51 -3.16 9.70
N ALA A 97 2.11 -2.77 8.57
CA ALA A 97 3.31 -3.40 8.04
C ALA A 97 4.40 -2.37 7.77
N ARG A 98 5.64 -2.82 7.91
CA ARG A 98 6.83 -2.09 7.49
C ARG A 98 7.54 -2.87 6.42
N LEU A 99 7.59 -2.33 5.22
CA LEU A 99 8.32 -2.90 4.11
C LEU A 99 9.82 -2.69 4.26
N GLY A 100 10.61 -3.64 3.77
CA GLY A 100 12.04 -3.49 3.60
C GLY A 100 12.38 -2.49 2.50
N ILE A 101 13.66 -2.13 2.38
CA ILE A 101 14.14 -1.26 1.30
C ILE A 101 13.87 -1.94 -0.05
N ALA A 102 13.30 -1.18 -0.98
CA ALA A 102 12.91 -1.64 -2.31
C ALA A 102 11.93 -2.84 -2.34
N ALA A 103 11.20 -3.10 -1.25
CA ALA A 103 10.14 -4.08 -1.25
C ALA A 103 8.83 -3.45 -1.69
N GLU A 104 8.15 -4.08 -2.63
CA GLU A 104 6.86 -3.61 -3.10
C GLU A 104 5.72 -4.04 -2.17
N ASN A 105 4.70 -3.18 -2.07
CA ASN A 105 3.47 -3.52 -1.36
C ASN A 105 2.66 -4.50 -2.21
N SER A 106 2.51 -5.74 -1.74
CA SER A 106 1.71 -6.74 -2.44
C SER A 106 0.27 -6.78 -1.91
N GLY A 107 -0.68 -7.12 -2.80
CA GLY A 107 -2.07 -7.36 -2.38
C GLY A 107 -2.21 -8.43 -1.29
N LYS A 108 -1.29 -9.39 -1.25
CA LYS A 108 -1.25 -10.45 -0.24
C LYS A 108 -0.91 -9.92 1.16
N LEU A 109 0.05 -8.97 1.25
CA LEU A 109 0.37 -8.31 2.52
C LEU A 109 -0.83 -7.52 3.04
N VAL A 110 -1.49 -6.75 2.17
CA VAL A 110 -2.71 -6.01 2.53
C VAL A 110 -3.81 -6.95 3.00
N SER A 111 -4.04 -8.06 2.30
CA SER A 111 -5.04 -9.05 2.69
C SER A 111 -4.74 -9.66 4.06
N MET A 112 -3.47 -9.95 4.36
CA MET A 112 -3.03 -10.49 5.64
C MET A 112 -3.22 -9.49 6.79
N VAL A 113 -2.80 -8.23 6.60
CA VAL A 113 -3.00 -7.16 7.59
C VAL A 113 -4.49 -6.96 7.88
N ARG A 114 -5.34 -6.97 6.85
CA ARG A 114 -6.79 -6.85 7.00
C ARG A 114 -7.43 -8.06 7.69
N SER A 115 -6.99 -9.26 7.38
CA SER A 115 -7.47 -10.49 8.04
C SER A 115 -7.16 -10.45 9.53
N GLU A 116 -5.96 -10.02 9.91
CA GLU A 116 -5.59 -9.88 11.31
C GLU A 116 -6.36 -8.76 12.01
N ALA A 117 -6.57 -7.61 11.34
CA ALA A 117 -7.40 -6.54 11.87
C ALA A 117 -8.85 -7.01 12.14
N ARG A 118 -9.41 -7.82 11.23
CA ARG A 118 -10.75 -8.41 11.42
C ARG A 118 -10.78 -9.34 12.61
N ARG A 119 -9.81 -10.24 12.74
CA ARG A 119 -9.70 -11.15 13.88
C ARG A 119 -9.68 -10.40 15.22
N ILE A 120 -8.86 -9.35 15.32
CA ILE A 120 -8.76 -8.51 16.53
C ILE A 120 -10.08 -7.78 16.80
N ALA A 121 -10.73 -7.23 15.76
CA ALA A 121 -11.99 -6.54 15.91
C ALA A 121 -13.09 -7.48 16.43
N GLU A 122 -13.18 -8.71 15.92
CA GLU A 122 -14.12 -9.74 16.37
C GLU A 122 -13.84 -10.14 17.82
N GLU A 123 -12.58 -10.40 18.20
CA GLU A 123 -12.19 -10.79 19.56
C GLU A 123 -12.41 -9.68 20.60
N GLN A 124 -12.23 -8.41 20.21
CA GLN A 124 -12.34 -7.27 21.13
C GLN A 124 -13.69 -6.53 21.02
N GLY A 125 -14.59 -6.99 20.14
CA GLY A 125 -15.92 -6.39 19.99
C GLY A 125 -15.92 -5.01 19.30
N HIS A 126 -14.94 -4.73 18.45
CA HIS A 126 -14.92 -3.49 17.67
C HIS A 126 -15.90 -3.57 16.49
N SER A 127 -16.75 -2.55 16.35
CA SER A 127 -17.76 -2.47 15.29
C SER A 127 -17.24 -1.85 14.00
N LEU A 128 -16.06 -1.24 14.00
CA LEU A 128 -15.50 -0.51 12.88
C LEU A 128 -14.03 -0.89 12.65
N ILE A 129 -13.68 -1.11 11.37
CA ILE A 129 -12.31 -1.26 10.91
C ILE A 129 -12.06 -0.20 9.84
N ILE A 130 -11.06 0.64 10.05
CA ILE A 130 -10.61 1.61 9.06
C ILE A 130 -9.35 1.07 8.40
N VAL A 131 -9.37 1.00 7.07
CA VAL A 131 -8.23 0.57 6.26
C VAL A 131 -7.66 1.77 5.52
N ASP A 132 -6.40 2.12 5.79
CA ASP A 132 -5.67 3.12 5.02
C ASP A 132 -5.17 2.45 3.73
N GLY A 133 -5.84 2.81 2.63
CA GLY A 133 -5.58 2.24 1.30
C GLY A 133 -4.47 3.01 0.57
N PRO A 134 -3.63 2.31 -0.21
CA PRO A 134 -2.62 2.97 -1.04
C PRO A 134 -3.27 3.72 -2.22
N PRO A 135 -2.57 4.68 -2.83
CA PRO A 135 -3.03 5.34 -4.04
C PRO A 135 -3.01 4.39 -5.27
N GLY A 136 -3.73 4.78 -6.31
CA GLY A 136 -3.76 4.07 -7.59
C GLY A 136 -4.82 2.98 -7.69
N ILE A 137 -4.60 1.97 -8.54
CA ILE A 137 -5.56 0.88 -8.83
C ILE A 137 -4.92 -0.51 -8.85
N GLY A 138 -3.69 -0.63 -8.37
CA GLY A 138 -2.94 -1.90 -8.35
C GLY A 138 -3.49 -2.95 -7.37
N CYS A 139 -2.84 -4.11 -7.33
CA CYS A 139 -3.22 -5.22 -6.44
C CYS A 139 -3.43 -4.83 -4.98
N PRO A 140 -2.63 -3.92 -4.38
CA PRO A 140 -2.86 -3.50 -3.01
C PRO A 140 -4.19 -2.74 -2.81
N VAL A 141 -4.61 -1.91 -3.80
CA VAL A 141 -5.91 -1.21 -3.76
C VAL A 141 -7.05 -2.20 -3.87
N ILE A 142 -6.96 -3.16 -4.79
CA ILE A 142 -7.93 -4.25 -4.95
C ILE A 142 -8.07 -5.03 -3.63
N ALA A 143 -6.95 -5.38 -3.01
CA ALA A 143 -6.94 -6.07 -1.73
C ALA A 143 -7.53 -5.22 -0.60
N SER A 144 -7.40 -3.90 -0.64
CA SER A 144 -8.00 -2.97 0.32
C SER A 144 -9.52 -2.86 0.15
N LEU A 145 -10.03 -2.94 -1.08
CA LEU A 145 -11.46 -2.87 -1.38
C LEU A 145 -12.19 -4.19 -1.09
N GLY A 146 -11.52 -5.33 -1.25
CA GLY A 146 -12.15 -6.66 -1.12
C GLY A 146 -12.84 -6.86 0.23
N GLY A 147 -14.20 -6.92 0.25
CA GLY A 147 -14.99 -7.06 1.47
C GLY A 147 -15.07 -5.80 2.34
N ALA A 148 -14.75 -4.63 1.81
CA ALA A 148 -15.08 -3.35 2.42
C ALA A 148 -16.58 -3.07 2.27
N THR A 149 -17.20 -2.50 3.30
CA THR A 149 -18.62 -2.10 3.26
C THR A 149 -18.82 -0.76 2.58
N GLN A 150 -17.78 0.08 2.57
CA GLN A 150 -17.77 1.40 1.93
C GLN A 150 -16.33 1.80 1.64
N VAL A 151 -16.10 2.60 0.62
CA VAL A 151 -14.81 3.26 0.37
C VAL A 151 -14.97 4.77 0.39
N LEU A 152 -14.14 5.46 1.17
CA LEU A 152 -13.94 6.90 1.08
C LEU A 152 -12.78 7.16 0.13
N VAL A 153 -13.05 7.82 -0.98
CA VAL A 153 -12.03 8.27 -1.92
C VAL A 153 -11.73 9.74 -1.65
N VAL A 154 -10.51 10.01 -1.19
CA VAL A 154 -10.03 11.38 -0.97
C VAL A 154 -9.21 11.81 -2.18
N THR A 155 -9.62 12.91 -2.81
CA THR A 155 -8.91 13.45 -3.97
C THR A 155 -8.61 14.94 -3.78
N GLU A 156 -7.74 15.51 -4.62
CA GLU A 156 -7.43 16.95 -4.65
C GLU A 156 -7.93 17.57 -5.96
N PRO A 157 -8.22 18.89 -6.00
CA PRO A 157 -8.77 19.56 -7.17
C PRO A 157 -7.72 19.82 -8.25
N THR A 158 -7.17 18.73 -8.80
CA THR A 158 -6.18 18.70 -9.87
C THR A 158 -6.64 17.81 -11.02
N VAL A 159 -6.03 17.96 -12.19
CA VAL A 159 -6.32 17.11 -13.37
C VAL A 159 -5.98 15.65 -13.08
N SER A 160 -4.83 15.38 -12.42
CA SER A 160 -4.44 14.04 -12.03
C SER A 160 -5.40 13.46 -10.99
N GLY A 161 -5.83 14.27 -10.00
CA GLY A 161 -6.79 13.86 -8.98
C GLY A 161 -8.14 13.44 -9.57
N GLU A 162 -8.64 14.16 -10.59
CA GLU A 162 -9.86 13.79 -11.32
C GLU A 162 -9.68 12.46 -12.07
N HIS A 163 -8.58 12.30 -12.80
CA HIS A 163 -8.30 11.08 -13.57
C HIS A 163 -8.16 9.86 -12.66
N ASP A 164 -7.42 9.98 -11.54
CA ASP A 164 -7.25 8.88 -10.60
C ASP A 164 -8.56 8.53 -9.89
N LEU A 165 -9.38 9.53 -9.55
CA LEU A 165 -10.72 9.31 -9.01
C LEU A 165 -11.59 8.48 -9.95
N GLU A 166 -11.62 8.79 -11.24
CA GLU A 166 -12.40 8.05 -12.24
C GLU A 166 -12.04 6.57 -12.25
N ARG A 167 -10.73 6.26 -12.21
CA ARG A 167 -10.22 4.88 -12.19
C ARG A 167 -10.61 4.14 -10.90
N VAL A 168 -10.49 4.80 -9.75
CA VAL A 168 -10.87 4.21 -8.46
C VAL A 168 -12.37 4.00 -8.36
N LEU A 169 -13.19 4.92 -8.86
CA LEU A 169 -14.66 4.75 -8.90
C LEU A 169 -15.07 3.58 -9.79
N ALA A 170 -14.43 3.42 -10.96
CA ALA A 170 -14.67 2.27 -11.83
C ALA A 170 -14.32 0.95 -11.11
N LEU A 171 -13.21 0.92 -10.37
CA LEU A 171 -12.78 -0.23 -9.58
C LEU A 171 -13.77 -0.53 -8.44
N ALA A 172 -14.17 0.46 -7.65
CA ALA A 172 -15.13 0.31 -6.57
C ALA A 172 -16.47 -0.26 -7.08
N ARG A 173 -16.95 0.24 -8.21
CA ARG A 173 -18.17 -0.26 -8.88
C ARG A 173 -18.00 -1.71 -9.33
N HIS A 174 -16.84 -2.07 -9.90
CA HIS A 174 -16.54 -3.45 -10.32
C HIS A 174 -16.64 -4.43 -9.14
N PHE A 175 -16.19 -4.02 -7.96
CA PHE A 175 -16.29 -4.83 -6.73
C PHE A 175 -17.60 -4.67 -5.96
N GLY A 176 -18.53 -3.86 -6.44
CA GLY A 176 -19.81 -3.61 -5.77
C GLY A 176 -19.68 -2.86 -4.44
N VAL A 177 -18.60 -2.11 -4.23
CA VAL A 177 -18.35 -1.36 -3.00
C VAL A 177 -18.89 0.06 -3.17
N PRO A 178 -19.82 0.52 -2.33
CA PRO A 178 -20.32 1.90 -2.36
C PRO A 178 -19.18 2.91 -2.16
N ALA A 179 -19.10 3.90 -3.06
CA ALA A 179 -18.08 4.93 -3.01
C ALA A 179 -18.63 6.25 -2.48
N VAL A 180 -17.86 6.91 -1.63
CA VAL A 180 -18.12 8.23 -1.08
C VAL A 180 -16.88 9.10 -1.33
N ILE A 181 -17.06 10.36 -1.72
CA ILE A 181 -15.97 11.23 -2.14
C ILE A 181 -15.77 12.37 -1.15
N CYS A 182 -14.53 12.68 -0.86
CA CYS A 182 -14.10 13.89 -0.18
C CYS A 182 -13.09 14.64 -1.04
N VAL A 183 -13.30 15.93 -1.30
CA VAL A 183 -12.30 16.76 -1.99
C VAL A 183 -11.46 17.49 -0.95
N ASN A 184 -10.20 17.09 -0.84
CA ASN A 184 -9.24 17.73 0.04
C ASN A 184 -8.63 18.96 -0.64
N LYS A 185 -8.33 20.01 0.14
CA LYS A 185 -7.79 21.30 -0.34
C LYS A 185 -8.69 21.94 -1.42
N TRP A 186 -9.99 21.78 -1.26
CA TRP A 186 -10.99 22.18 -2.25
C TRP A 186 -10.89 23.66 -2.67
N ASP A 187 -10.49 24.52 -1.76
CA ASP A 187 -10.38 25.97 -1.89
C ASP A 187 -9.19 26.43 -2.76
N LEU A 188 -8.24 25.54 -3.05
CA LEU A 188 -7.13 25.85 -3.98
C LEU A 188 -7.61 25.93 -5.43
N ASN A 189 -8.68 25.21 -5.80
CA ASN A 189 -9.28 25.29 -7.12
C ASN A 189 -10.79 24.93 -7.06
N PRO A 190 -11.65 25.90 -6.69
CA PRO A 190 -13.07 25.66 -6.54
C PRO A 190 -13.76 25.14 -7.82
N ALA A 191 -13.37 25.66 -8.99
CA ALA A 191 -13.96 25.23 -10.26
C ALA A 191 -13.66 23.75 -10.56
N MET A 192 -12.44 23.30 -10.30
CA MET A 192 -12.06 21.89 -10.45
C MET A 192 -12.78 21.03 -9.40
N THR A 193 -12.95 21.52 -8.18
CA THR A 193 -13.71 20.84 -7.13
C THR A 193 -15.14 20.54 -7.58
N GLU A 194 -15.85 21.53 -8.07
CA GLU A 194 -17.23 21.37 -8.59
C GLU A 194 -17.30 20.37 -9.75
N ARG A 195 -16.30 20.40 -10.63
CA ARG A 195 -16.21 19.47 -11.75
C ARG A 195 -16.00 18.03 -11.26
N ILE A 196 -15.08 17.80 -10.31
CA ILE A 196 -14.80 16.50 -9.68
C ILE A 196 -16.06 15.96 -9.00
N GLU A 197 -16.76 16.77 -8.21
CA GLU A 197 -17.98 16.36 -7.52
C GLU A 197 -19.09 15.98 -8.48
N LYS A 198 -19.31 16.78 -9.53
CA LYS A 198 -20.30 16.50 -10.57
C LYS A 198 -19.99 15.18 -11.29
N HIS A 199 -18.73 14.95 -11.60
CA HIS A 199 -18.26 13.71 -12.22
C HIS A 199 -18.52 12.50 -11.29
N ALA A 200 -18.14 12.62 -10.02
CA ALA A 200 -18.32 11.56 -9.03
C ALA A 200 -19.80 11.19 -8.83
N MET A 201 -20.68 12.19 -8.70
CA MET A 201 -22.14 11.98 -8.61
C MET A 201 -22.69 11.32 -9.87
N GLY A 202 -22.24 11.72 -11.06
CA GLY A 202 -22.60 11.09 -12.33
C GLY A 202 -22.16 9.63 -12.43
N ALA A 203 -21.08 9.26 -11.73
CA ALA A 203 -20.61 7.88 -11.60
C ALA A 203 -21.33 7.08 -10.48
N GLY A 204 -22.28 7.67 -9.76
CA GLY A 204 -23.06 7.04 -8.70
C GLY A 204 -22.42 7.09 -7.31
N ALA A 205 -21.38 7.90 -7.11
CA ALA A 205 -20.78 8.10 -5.80
C ALA A 205 -21.55 9.17 -4.98
N ARG A 206 -21.53 9.06 -3.65
CA ARG A 206 -22.03 10.09 -2.74
C ARG A 206 -20.90 11.07 -2.38
N LEU A 207 -21.27 12.28 -1.98
CA LEU A 207 -20.32 13.24 -1.44
C LEU A 207 -20.32 13.17 0.09
N ALA A 208 -19.13 13.03 0.71
CA ALA A 208 -18.94 13.15 2.14
C ALA A 208 -18.70 14.61 2.55
N GLY A 209 -18.11 15.41 1.68
CA GLY A 209 -17.82 16.81 1.94
C GLY A 209 -16.47 17.25 1.37
N ARG A 210 -16.03 18.39 1.85
CA ARG A 210 -14.81 19.07 1.40
C ARG A 210 -13.94 19.39 2.62
N ILE A 211 -12.63 19.30 2.46
CA ILE A 211 -11.66 19.73 3.48
C ILE A 211 -10.85 20.87 2.88
N ARG A 212 -10.78 22.00 3.54
CA ARG A 212 -10.00 23.15 3.08
C ARG A 212 -8.51 22.96 3.26
N TYR A 213 -7.71 23.69 2.51
CA TYR A 213 -6.28 23.80 2.76
C TYR A 213 -6.06 24.59 4.07
N ASP A 214 -5.36 23.98 5.01
CA ASP A 214 -5.10 24.60 6.31
C ASP A 214 -3.67 24.31 6.78
N PRO A 215 -2.81 25.33 6.93
CA PRO A 215 -1.47 25.17 7.51
C PRO A 215 -1.48 24.61 8.94
N GLY A 216 -2.63 24.67 9.61
CA GLY A 216 -2.86 24.06 10.92
C GLY A 216 -2.64 22.56 10.94
N VAL A 217 -2.90 21.88 9.82
CA VAL A 217 -2.64 20.43 9.64
C VAL A 217 -1.16 20.11 9.90
N THR A 218 -0.25 20.85 9.26
CA THR A 218 1.20 20.66 9.46
C THR A 218 1.62 20.98 10.89
N ARG A 219 1.03 22.04 11.49
CA ARG A 219 1.31 22.38 12.89
C ARG A 219 0.84 21.31 13.87
N ALA A 220 -0.31 20.68 13.60
CA ALA A 220 -0.79 19.55 14.39
C ALA A 220 0.16 18.36 14.31
N GLN A 221 0.58 18.00 13.09
CA GLN A 221 1.52 16.88 12.87
C GLN A 221 2.86 17.09 13.59
N ILE A 222 3.45 18.29 13.54
CA ILE A 222 4.69 18.62 14.26
C ILE A 222 4.51 18.43 15.80
N ARG A 223 3.31 18.64 16.31
CA ARG A 223 2.97 18.47 17.73
C ARG A 223 2.49 17.05 18.06
N GLU A 224 2.57 16.12 17.12
CA GLU A 224 2.09 14.73 17.27
C GLU A 224 0.59 14.64 17.62
N LEU A 225 -0.19 15.62 17.16
CA LEU A 225 -1.65 15.67 17.31
C LEU A 225 -2.34 15.35 15.99
N THR A 226 -3.54 14.76 16.08
CA THR A 226 -4.43 14.73 14.93
C THR A 226 -5.06 16.10 14.72
N VAL A 227 -5.46 16.41 13.49
CA VAL A 227 -6.09 17.71 13.17
C VAL A 227 -7.35 17.94 14.00
N VAL A 228 -8.14 16.90 14.25
CA VAL A 228 -9.38 16.97 15.04
C VAL A 228 -9.19 17.26 16.53
N GLU A 229 -7.96 17.16 17.03
CA GLU A 229 -7.57 17.54 18.41
C GLU A 229 -7.17 19.00 18.48
N THR A 230 -7.21 19.73 17.37
CA THR A 230 -6.87 21.15 17.30
C THR A 230 -8.11 22.01 17.00
N ASP A 231 -8.02 23.28 17.33
CA ASP A 231 -9.05 24.26 17.00
C ASP A 231 -8.71 24.93 15.65
N THR A 232 -8.93 24.17 14.56
CA THR A 232 -8.70 24.61 13.19
C THR A 232 -9.97 24.43 12.37
N ASP A 233 -10.13 25.23 11.33
CA ASP A 233 -11.30 25.13 10.44
C ASP A 233 -11.35 23.77 9.74
N SER A 234 -10.20 23.24 9.34
CA SER A 234 -10.10 21.90 8.75
C SER A 234 -10.51 20.78 9.71
N ALA A 235 -10.37 20.96 11.02
CA ALA A 235 -10.89 20.02 12.02
C ALA A 235 -12.42 19.93 11.96
N GLY A 236 -13.10 21.06 11.79
CA GLY A 236 -14.54 21.11 11.56
C GLY A 236 -14.96 20.40 10.28
N ASP A 237 -14.25 20.66 9.19
CA ASP A 237 -14.50 20.01 7.90
C ASP A 237 -14.36 18.47 8.01
N ILE A 238 -13.32 17.99 8.69
CA ILE A 238 -13.08 16.55 8.88
C ILE A 238 -14.20 15.90 9.71
N ARG A 239 -14.66 16.56 10.79
CA ARG A 239 -15.79 16.05 11.58
C ARG A 239 -17.05 15.94 10.75
N GLN A 240 -17.34 16.95 9.92
CA GLN A 240 -18.49 16.92 9.02
C GLN A 240 -18.40 15.79 7.99
N VAL A 241 -17.21 15.55 7.42
CA VAL A 241 -16.96 14.41 6.54
C VAL A 241 -17.23 13.10 7.26
N TRP A 242 -16.79 12.96 8.50
CA TRP A 242 -17.01 11.77 9.32
C TRP A 242 -18.50 11.52 9.60
N GLU A 243 -19.25 12.56 9.97
CA GLU A 243 -20.70 12.47 10.18
C GLU A 243 -21.45 12.02 8.91
N ASN A 244 -21.02 12.50 7.73
CA ASN A 244 -21.62 12.12 6.46
C ASN A 244 -21.25 10.69 6.01
N LEU A 245 -20.17 10.11 6.56
CA LEU A 245 -19.77 8.71 6.31
C LEU A 245 -20.58 7.73 7.15
N THR A 246 -20.82 8.09 8.42
CA THR A 246 -21.57 7.26 9.37
C THR A 246 -23.00 7.76 9.38
N PRO A 247 -23.94 7.15 8.63
CA PRO A 247 -25.35 7.57 8.72
C PRO A 247 -25.77 7.42 10.19
N SER A 248 -26.31 8.51 10.73
CA SER A 248 -26.88 8.55 12.07
C SER A 248 -27.76 7.31 12.25
N GLY A 249 -27.41 6.45 13.22
CA GLY A 249 -28.00 5.16 13.41
C GLY A 249 -29.52 5.22 13.39
N GLY A 250 -30.09 4.42 12.51
CA GLY A 250 -31.48 4.02 12.61
C GLY A 250 -31.61 2.82 13.57
#